data_3b99c52d779c0a328242ac8425f2f8b3
#
_entry.id   3b99c52d779c0a328242ac8425f2f8b3
#
_cell.length_a   1.000
_cell.length_b   1.000
_cell.length_c   1.000
_cell.angle_alpha   90.00
_cell.angle_beta   90.00
_cell.angle_gamma   90.00
#
_symmetry.space_group_name_H-M   'P 1'
#
loop_
_entity.id
_entity.type
_entity.pdbx_description
1 polymer ?
#
loop_
_entity_poly.entity_id
_entity_poly.type
_entity_poly.pdbx_seq_one_letter_code
_entity_poly.pdbx_strand_id
1 'polypeptide(L)'
;MATFFLCMIYAAFISLGLPDSLLGAAWPAMQPALGVPLDSAGVLSMIVAGGTVVASLSADRMLHRFGTGRVTLVSVTMTACALLGYALAPGFWWLALAAVPMGLGAGAVDAGLNNFVALHYEARHMSWLHCFWGVGATLGPVILSPVSYTHLTLPTKRIV
;
A
#
# COMPACT_ATOMS: atom_id res chain seq x y z
N MET A 1 -13.57 1.36 -25.04
CA MET A 1 -12.49 2.07 -24.34
C MET A 1 -12.82 2.40 -22.88
N ALA A 2 -14.00 2.94 -22.56
CA ALA A 2 -14.38 3.28 -21.18
C ALA A 2 -14.31 2.10 -20.19
N THR A 3 -14.81 0.93 -20.59
CA THR A 3 -14.81 -0.29 -19.74
C THR A 3 -13.39 -0.78 -19.44
N PHE A 4 -12.49 -0.73 -20.43
CA PHE A 4 -11.08 -1.13 -20.22
C PHE A 4 -10.39 -0.21 -19.20
N PHE A 5 -10.64 1.09 -19.29
CA PHE A 5 -10.09 2.08 -18.37
C PHE A 5 -10.59 1.86 -16.93
N LEU A 6 -11.89 1.55 -16.80
CA LEU A 6 -12.50 1.23 -15.52
C LEU A 6 -11.91 -0.04 -14.88
N CYS A 7 -11.67 -1.08 -15.68
CA CYS A 7 -11.00 -2.31 -15.21
C CYS A 7 -9.57 -2.01 -14.71
N MET A 8 -8.83 -1.14 -15.40
CA MET A 8 -7.50 -0.72 -14.95
C MET A 8 -7.56 0.03 -13.61
N ILE A 9 -8.56 0.89 -13.42
CA ILE A 9 -8.77 1.62 -12.16
C ILE A 9 -9.08 0.63 -11.03
N TYR A 10 -9.95 -0.34 -11.25
CA TYR A 10 -10.24 -1.38 -10.24
C TYR A 10 -9.01 -2.22 -9.90
N ALA A 11 -8.21 -2.60 -10.90
CA ALA A 11 -6.95 -3.30 -10.66
C ALA A 11 -5.96 -2.45 -9.85
N ALA A 12 -5.91 -1.14 -10.08
CA ALA A 12 -5.11 -0.23 -9.29
C ALA A 12 -5.57 -0.18 -7.82
N PHE A 13 -6.87 -0.22 -7.55
CA PHE A 13 -7.40 -0.27 -6.19
C PHE A 13 -7.11 -1.59 -5.48
N ILE A 14 -7.14 -2.73 -6.17
CA ILE A 14 -6.66 -4.01 -5.64
C ILE A 14 -5.19 -3.88 -5.24
N SER A 15 -4.37 -3.29 -6.11
CA SER A 15 -2.93 -3.11 -5.85
C SER A 15 -2.64 -2.14 -4.70
N LEU A 16 -3.54 -1.18 -4.41
CA LEU A 16 -3.44 -0.30 -3.24
C LEU A 16 -3.78 -1.02 -1.93
N GLY A 17 -4.78 -1.91 -1.96
CA GLY A 17 -5.17 -2.67 -0.77
C GLY A 17 -4.12 -3.68 -0.30
N LEU A 18 -3.31 -4.22 -1.22
CA LEU A 18 -2.27 -5.18 -0.88
C LEU A 18 -1.24 -4.64 0.13
N PRO A 19 -0.56 -3.49 -0.10
CA PRO A 19 0.43 -2.96 0.83
C PRO A 19 -0.12 -2.61 2.20
N ASP A 20 -1.36 -2.13 2.28
CA ASP A 20 -1.99 -1.72 3.53
C ASP A 20 -2.11 -2.88 4.52
N SER A 21 -2.34 -4.09 4.03
CA SER A 21 -2.48 -5.29 4.86
C SER A 21 -1.16 -6.05 5.06
N LEU A 22 -0.19 -5.90 4.15
CA LEU A 22 1.06 -6.64 4.17
C LEU A 22 1.91 -6.31 5.40
N LEU A 23 1.99 -5.04 5.81
CA LEU A 23 2.76 -4.64 6.98
C LEU A 23 2.26 -5.35 8.24
N GLY A 24 0.95 -5.34 8.48
CA GLY A 24 0.35 -6.02 9.63
C GLY A 24 0.54 -7.53 9.60
N ALA A 25 0.40 -8.16 8.43
CA ALA A 25 0.56 -9.59 8.26
C ALA A 25 2.03 -10.05 8.35
N ALA A 26 2.98 -9.23 7.90
CA ALA A 26 4.42 -9.52 7.96
C ALA A 26 5.04 -9.20 9.32
N TRP A 27 4.44 -8.32 10.11
CA TRP A 27 5.02 -7.81 11.34
C TRP A 27 5.43 -8.88 12.35
N PRO A 28 4.64 -9.94 12.62
CA PRO A 28 5.05 -11.01 13.54
C PRO A 28 6.36 -11.71 13.15
N ALA A 29 6.67 -11.76 11.85
CA ALA A 29 7.92 -12.32 11.35
C ALA A 29 9.07 -11.30 11.33
N MET A 30 8.77 -10.05 11.04
CA MET A 30 9.76 -8.97 10.94
C MET A 30 10.22 -8.45 12.29
N GLN A 31 9.33 -8.32 13.26
CA GLN A 31 9.58 -7.73 14.57
C GLN A 31 10.75 -8.41 15.32
N PRO A 32 10.81 -9.76 15.45
CA PRO A 32 11.93 -10.43 16.11
C PRO A 32 13.26 -10.25 15.37
N ALA A 33 13.21 -10.24 14.03
CA ALA A 33 14.41 -10.06 13.21
C ALA A 33 15.00 -8.65 13.33
N LEU A 34 14.15 -7.65 13.56
CA LEU A 34 14.53 -6.24 13.73
C LEU A 34 14.91 -5.90 15.18
N GLY A 35 14.57 -6.75 16.14
CA GLY A 35 14.85 -6.53 17.56
C GLY A 35 14.14 -5.29 18.14
N VAL A 36 12.95 -4.96 17.64
CA VAL A 36 12.19 -3.76 18.05
C VAL A 36 10.95 -4.14 18.86
N PRO A 37 10.40 -3.22 19.67
CA PRO A 37 9.14 -3.43 20.39
C PRO A 37 7.97 -3.72 19.44
N LEU A 38 6.94 -4.41 19.95
CA LEU A 38 5.77 -4.80 19.16
C LEU A 38 4.98 -3.59 18.64
N ASP A 39 4.92 -2.53 19.41
CA ASP A 39 4.23 -1.26 19.11
C ASP A 39 4.89 -0.44 18.01
N SER A 40 6.11 -0.78 17.59
CA SER A 40 6.82 -0.12 16.48
C SER A 40 6.07 -0.22 15.14
N ALA A 41 5.23 -1.25 14.94
CA ALA A 41 4.31 -1.32 13.79
C ALA A 41 3.33 -0.13 13.76
N GLY A 42 2.84 0.26 14.93
CA GLY A 42 1.96 1.43 15.07
C GLY A 42 2.63 2.72 14.60
N VAL A 43 3.91 2.90 14.91
CA VAL A 43 4.69 4.07 14.45
C VAL A 43 4.79 4.08 12.93
N LEU A 44 5.10 2.95 12.29
CA LEU A 44 5.14 2.84 10.83
C LEU A 44 3.78 3.16 10.20
N SER A 45 2.70 2.60 10.75
CA SER A 45 1.34 2.86 10.29
C SER A 45 0.96 4.34 10.44
N MET A 46 1.37 5.01 11.51
CA MET A 46 1.16 6.44 11.69
C MET A 46 1.91 7.29 10.65
N ILE A 47 3.15 6.92 10.30
CA ILE A 47 3.92 7.59 9.26
C ILE A 47 3.23 7.45 7.90
N VAL A 48 2.78 6.23 7.54
CA VAL A 48 2.03 5.98 6.31
C VAL A 48 0.74 6.79 6.28
N ALA A 49 -0.06 6.73 7.36
CA ALA A 49 -1.32 7.48 7.47
C ALA A 49 -1.10 8.99 7.38
N GLY A 50 -0.07 9.52 8.04
CA GLY A 50 0.32 10.93 7.93
C GLY A 50 0.67 11.33 6.51
N GLY A 51 1.44 10.50 5.80
CA GLY A 51 1.77 10.68 4.39
C GLY A 51 0.52 10.68 3.50
N THR A 52 -0.40 9.76 3.73
CA THR A 52 -1.70 9.68 3.02
C THR A 52 -2.52 10.94 3.21
N VAL A 53 -2.62 11.46 4.43
CA VAL A 53 -3.34 12.71 4.72
C VAL A 53 -2.70 13.88 3.98
N VAL A 54 -1.38 14.04 4.04
CA VAL A 54 -0.64 15.12 3.36
C VAL A 54 -0.85 15.05 1.84
N ALA A 55 -0.76 13.84 1.26
CA ALA A 55 -0.99 13.64 -0.16
C ALA A 55 -2.42 13.99 -0.57
N SER A 56 -3.42 13.54 0.20
CA SER A 56 -4.83 13.82 -0.07
C SER A 56 -5.15 15.31 0.01
N LEU A 57 -4.61 16.03 1.00
CA LEU A 57 -4.77 17.50 1.12
C LEU A 57 -4.11 18.26 -0.04
N SER A 58 -3.06 17.70 -0.62
CA SER A 58 -2.33 18.29 -1.74
C SER A 58 -2.86 17.86 -3.11
N ALA A 59 -3.75 16.86 -3.14
CA ALA A 59 -4.17 16.16 -4.35
C ALA A 59 -4.79 17.10 -5.38
N ASP A 60 -5.66 18.02 -4.98
CA ASP A 60 -6.31 18.96 -5.87
C ASP A 60 -5.27 19.80 -6.65
N ARG A 61 -4.31 20.41 -5.96
CA ARG A 61 -3.22 21.18 -6.60
C ARG A 61 -2.38 20.34 -7.54
N MET A 62 -2.05 19.09 -7.13
CA MET A 62 -1.24 18.18 -7.93
C MET A 62 -1.99 17.73 -9.19
N LEU A 63 -3.27 17.41 -9.08
CA LEU A 63 -4.11 16.99 -10.20
C LEU A 63 -4.31 18.11 -11.21
N HIS A 64 -4.60 19.33 -10.74
CA HIS A 64 -4.73 20.49 -11.63
C HIS A 64 -3.42 20.86 -12.35
N ARG A 65 -2.27 20.70 -11.67
CA ARG A 65 -0.97 21.09 -12.25
C ARG A 65 -0.37 20.04 -13.17
N PHE A 66 -0.47 18.76 -12.82
CA PHE A 66 0.25 17.67 -13.50
C PHE A 66 -0.67 16.71 -14.26
N GLY A 67 -1.97 16.74 -13.97
CA GLY A 67 -2.98 15.83 -14.51
C GLY A 67 -2.99 14.48 -13.81
N THR A 68 -4.14 13.79 -13.82
CA THR A 68 -4.36 12.51 -13.13
C THR A 68 -3.35 11.43 -13.55
N GLY A 69 -3.06 11.30 -14.84
CA GLY A 69 -2.18 10.24 -15.34
C GLY A 69 -0.74 10.33 -14.81
N ARG A 70 -0.15 11.53 -14.78
CA ARG A 70 1.21 11.73 -14.27
C ARG A 70 1.28 11.55 -12.75
N VAL A 71 0.30 12.08 -12.04
CA VAL A 71 0.19 11.91 -10.58
C VAL A 71 0.11 10.43 -10.23
N THR A 72 -0.77 9.68 -10.89
CA THR A 72 -0.91 8.24 -10.68
C THR A 72 0.39 7.49 -10.99
N LEU A 73 1.05 7.77 -12.12
CA LEU A 73 2.31 7.11 -12.49
C LEU A 73 3.40 7.33 -11.45
N VAL A 74 3.64 8.58 -11.06
CA VAL A 74 4.66 8.92 -10.05
C VAL A 74 4.34 8.25 -8.71
N SER A 75 3.09 8.30 -8.30
CA SER A 75 2.64 7.75 -7.02
C SER A 75 2.76 6.23 -6.96
N VAL A 76 2.35 5.51 -8.02
CA VAL A 76 2.53 4.06 -8.11
C VAL A 76 4.01 3.69 -8.08
N THR A 77 4.86 4.45 -8.79
CA THR A 77 6.32 4.23 -8.76
C THR A 77 6.88 4.45 -7.34
N MET A 78 6.44 5.50 -6.64
CA MET A 78 6.84 5.76 -5.25
C MET A 78 6.44 4.59 -4.33
N THR A 79 5.21 4.10 -4.44
CA THR A 79 4.72 2.97 -3.64
C THR A 79 5.52 1.69 -3.95
N ALA A 80 5.80 1.41 -5.22
CA ALA A 80 6.61 0.26 -5.63
C ALA A 80 8.05 0.35 -5.07
N CYS A 81 8.70 1.52 -5.16
CA CYS A 81 10.02 1.75 -4.58
C CYS A 81 10.01 1.62 -3.06
N ALA A 82 8.95 2.07 -2.39
CA ALA A 82 8.80 1.93 -0.95
C ALA A 82 8.67 0.45 -0.54
N LEU A 83 7.90 -0.36 -1.27
CA LEU A 83 7.79 -1.79 -1.04
C LEU A 83 9.12 -2.52 -1.24
N LEU A 84 9.88 -2.16 -2.28
CA LEU A 84 11.24 -2.67 -2.45
C LEU A 84 12.15 -2.23 -1.29
N GLY A 85 12.00 -0.99 -0.83
CA GLY A 85 12.68 -0.48 0.35
C GLY A 85 12.37 -1.29 1.61
N TYR A 86 11.12 -1.71 1.79
CA TYR A 86 10.71 -2.60 2.90
C TYR A 86 11.35 -3.98 2.79
N ALA A 87 11.38 -4.56 1.58
CA ALA A 87 11.98 -5.87 1.35
C ALA A 87 13.49 -5.90 1.60
N LEU A 88 14.18 -4.78 1.40
CA LEU A 88 15.63 -4.64 1.56
C LEU A 88 16.03 -3.96 2.88
N ALA A 89 15.09 -3.73 3.79
CA ALA A 89 15.32 -2.93 4.98
C ALA A 89 16.30 -3.61 5.96
N PRO A 90 17.45 -3.01 6.24
CA PRO A 90 18.41 -3.53 7.20
C PRO A 90 18.02 -3.26 8.65
N GLY A 91 16.99 -2.43 8.90
CA GLY A 91 16.55 -2.07 10.24
C GLY A 91 15.35 -1.14 10.25
N PHE A 92 14.84 -0.87 11.46
CA PHE A 92 13.60 -0.11 11.67
C PHE A 92 13.60 1.30 11.05
N TRP A 93 14.69 2.06 11.20
CA TRP A 93 14.75 3.42 10.66
C TRP A 93 14.68 3.47 9.14
N TRP A 94 15.15 2.42 8.49
CA TRP A 94 15.00 2.29 7.03
C TRP A 94 13.54 2.06 6.64
N LEU A 95 12.82 1.23 7.42
CA LEU A 95 11.38 1.05 7.24
C LEU A 95 10.62 2.36 7.44
N ALA A 96 10.95 3.12 8.49
CA ALA A 96 10.33 4.42 8.76
C ALA A 96 10.57 5.42 7.62
N LEU A 97 11.78 5.44 7.05
CA LEU A 97 12.09 6.28 5.89
C LEU A 97 11.28 5.86 4.64
N ALA A 98 11.17 4.56 4.38
CA ALA A 98 10.39 4.03 3.26
C ALA A 98 8.87 4.17 3.46
N ALA A 99 8.38 4.27 4.70
CA ALA A 99 6.98 4.51 5.02
C ALA A 99 6.48 5.88 4.51
N VAL A 100 7.36 6.88 4.43
CA VAL A 100 7.00 8.22 3.93
C VAL A 100 6.57 8.19 2.47
N PRO A 101 7.40 7.75 1.51
CA PRO A 101 6.98 7.66 0.11
C PRO A 101 5.83 6.67 -0.09
N MET A 102 5.71 5.64 0.75
CA MET A 102 4.58 4.72 0.73
C MET A 102 3.27 5.44 0.99
N GLY A 103 3.17 6.20 2.08
CA GLY A 103 1.96 6.93 2.44
C GLY A 103 1.62 8.04 1.42
N LEU A 104 2.62 8.81 0.99
CA LEU A 104 2.43 9.86 -0.02
C LEU A 104 1.95 9.27 -1.36
N GLY A 105 2.55 8.18 -1.81
CA GLY A 105 2.18 7.50 -3.05
C GLY A 105 0.76 6.94 -2.98
N ALA A 106 0.45 6.18 -1.94
CA ALA A 106 -0.88 5.58 -1.74
C ALA A 106 -1.98 6.65 -1.70
N GLY A 107 -1.80 7.71 -0.90
CA GLY A 107 -2.79 8.78 -0.77
C GLY A 107 -3.00 9.58 -2.05
N ALA A 108 -1.96 9.82 -2.83
CA ALA A 108 -2.09 10.56 -4.09
C ALA A 108 -2.76 9.73 -5.19
N VAL A 109 -2.52 8.42 -5.27
CA VAL A 109 -3.25 7.51 -6.18
C VAL A 109 -4.71 7.43 -5.79
N ASP A 110 -4.98 7.20 -4.51
CA ASP A 110 -6.35 7.09 -3.99
C ASP A 110 -7.16 8.36 -4.31
N ALA A 111 -6.67 9.53 -3.91
CA ALA A 111 -7.33 10.80 -4.19
C ALA A 111 -7.49 11.07 -5.69
N GLY A 112 -6.46 10.76 -6.49
CA GLY A 112 -6.47 10.99 -7.94
C GLY A 112 -7.49 10.13 -8.68
N LEU A 113 -7.55 8.84 -8.37
CA LEU A 113 -8.48 7.91 -9.02
C LEU A 113 -9.91 8.10 -8.52
N ASN A 114 -10.12 8.37 -7.23
CA ASN A 114 -11.44 8.71 -6.69
C ASN A 114 -12.00 9.96 -7.36
N ASN A 115 -11.20 11.04 -7.48
CA ASN A 115 -11.61 12.26 -8.17
C ASN A 115 -11.93 11.98 -9.66
N PHE A 116 -11.11 11.20 -10.35
CA PHE A 116 -11.35 10.85 -11.75
C PHE A 116 -12.67 10.09 -11.92
N VAL A 117 -12.94 9.09 -11.08
CA VAL A 117 -14.18 8.31 -11.14
C VAL A 117 -15.40 9.17 -10.79
N ALA A 118 -15.28 10.04 -9.79
CA ALA A 118 -16.36 10.96 -9.41
C ALA A 118 -16.78 11.89 -10.54
N LEU A 119 -15.83 12.31 -11.39
CA LEU A 119 -16.09 13.24 -12.50
C LEU A 119 -16.57 12.55 -13.79
N HIS A 120 -16.24 11.26 -14.01
CA HIS A 120 -16.44 10.62 -15.30
C HIS A 120 -17.35 9.39 -15.26
N TYR A 121 -17.71 8.91 -14.07
CA TYR A 121 -18.50 7.69 -13.91
C TYR A 121 -19.64 7.87 -12.91
N GLU A 122 -20.58 6.94 -12.90
CA GLU A 122 -21.70 6.94 -11.96
C GLU A 122 -21.27 6.61 -10.53
N ALA A 123 -22.02 7.12 -9.54
CA ALA A 123 -21.74 6.93 -8.12
C ALA A 123 -21.55 5.45 -7.69
N ARG A 124 -22.21 4.51 -8.36
CA ARG A 124 -22.03 3.07 -8.10
C ARG A 124 -20.58 2.60 -8.27
N HIS A 125 -19.81 3.21 -9.18
CA HIS A 125 -18.42 2.84 -9.42
C HIS A 125 -17.50 3.25 -8.27
N MET A 126 -17.84 4.31 -7.52
CA MET A 126 -17.14 4.68 -6.29
C MET A 126 -17.23 3.56 -5.22
N SER A 127 -18.42 2.98 -5.05
CA SER A 127 -18.59 1.84 -4.11
C SER A 127 -17.78 0.62 -4.56
N TRP A 128 -17.75 0.34 -5.87
CA TRP A 128 -16.95 -0.75 -6.43
C TRP A 128 -15.44 -0.56 -6.21
N LEU A 129 -14.92 0.68 -6.29
CA LEU A 129 -13.51 0.96 -5.99
C LEU A 129 -13.12 0.47 -4.61
N HIS A 130 -13.91 0.83 -3.60
CA HIS A 130 -13.63 0.43 -2.21
C HIS A 130 -13.84 -1.07 -1.98
N CYS A 131 -14.78 -1.72 -2.70
CA CYS A 131 -14.88 -3.17 -2.70
C CYS A 131 -13.60 -3.84 -3.23
N PHE A 132 -13.06 -3.37 -4.36
CA PHE A 132 -11.83 -3.91 -4.93
C PHE A 132 -10.60 -3.62 -4.07
N TRP A 133 -10.54 -2.47 -3.41
CA TRP A 133 -9.53 -2.21 -2.39
C TRP A 133 -9.61 -3.24 -1.25
N GLY A 134 -10.82 -3.51 -0.73
CA GLY A 134 -11.04 -4.55 0.29
C GLY A 134 -10.61 -5.95 -0.16
N VAL A 135 -10.83 -6.31 -1.42
CA VAL A 135 -10.32 -7.56 -2.01
C VAL A 135 -8.78 -7.57 -1.95
N GLY A 136 -8.12 -6.49 -2.34
CA GLY A 136 -6.65 -6.36 -2.25
C GLY A 136 -6.15 -6.51 -0.82
N ALA A 137 -6.78 -5.83 0.14
CA ALA A 137 -6.43 -5.90 1.55
C ALA A 137 -6.61 -7.31 2.14
N THR A 138 -7.58 -8.07 1.65
CA THR A 138 -7.81 -9.46 2.07
C THR A 138 -6.77 -10.42 1.44
N LEU A 139 -6.39 -10.18 0.20
CA LEU A 139 -5.43 -11.03 -0.52
C LEU A 139 -4.01 -10.92 0.07
N GLY A 140 -3.61 -9.77 0.61
CA GLY A 140 -2.28 -9.58 1.18
C GLY A 140 -1.90 -10.64 2.22
N PRO A 141 -2.64 -10.81 3.32
CA PRO A 141 -2.39 -11.86 4.31
C PRO A 141 -2.47 -13.28 3.75
N VAL A 142 -3.39 -13.54 2.80
CA VAL A 142 -3.55 -14.87 2.18
C VAL A 142 -2.30 -15.24 1.37
N ILE A 143 -1.75 -14.30 0.61
CA ILE A 143 -0.52 -14.52 -0.18
C ILE A 143 0.70 -14.69 0.75
N LEU A 144 0.75 -13.94 1.85
CA LEU A 144 1.88 -13.97 2.77
C LEU A 144 1.88 -15.21 3.69
N SER A 145 0.70 -15.75 4.01
CA SER A 145 0.55 -16.88 4.94
C SER A 145 1.41 -18.09 4.59
N PRO A 146 1.45 -18.63 3.35
CA PRO A 146 2.30 -19.75 2.99
C PRO A 146 3.80 -19.42 3.13
N VAL A 147 4.20 -18.19 2.79
CA VAL A 147 5.58 -17.73 2.88
C VAL A 147 6.03 -17.68 4.35
N SER A 148 5.20 -17.13 5.22
CA SER A 148 5.48 -17.08 6.67
C SER A 148 5.53 -18.48 7.27
N TYR A 149 4.65 -19.39 6.86
CA TYR A 149 4.64 -20.76 7.35
C TYR A 149 5.92 -21.51 6.96
N THR A 150 6.38 -21.39 5.72
CA THR A 150 7.61 -22.06 5.26
C THR A 150 8.86 -21.52 5.94
N HIS A 151 8.95 -20.22 6.20
CA HIS A 151 10.12 -19.62 6.85
C HIS A 151 10.14 -19.81 8.36
N LEU A 152 9.00 -19.92 9.03
CA LEU A 152 8.93 -20.13 10.49
C LEU A 152 9.04 -21.61 10.89
N THR A 153 8.65 -22.55 10.03
CA THR A 153 8.65 -23.98 10.37
C THR A 153 9.90 -24.74 9.95
N LEU A 154 10.67 -24.25 8.98
CA LEU A 154 11.88 -24.91 8.51
C LEU A 154 13.06 -24.90 9.50
N PRO A 155 13.31 -23.86 10.33
CA PRO A 155 14.42 -23.90 11.29
C PRO A 155 14.20 -24.84 12.47
N THR A 156 12.95 -25.08 12.88
CA THR A 156 12.63 -25.90 14.06
C THR A 156 12.74 -27.41 13.81
N LYS A 157 12.77 -27.87 12.56
CA LYS A 157 12.97 -29.29 12.23
C LYS A 157 14.43 -29.76 12.18
N ARG A 158 15.40 -28.87 12.44
CA ARG A 158 16.83 -29.20 12.42
C ARG A 158 17.47 -29.40 13.79
N ILE A 159 16.68 -29.45 14.86
CA ILE A 159 17.17 -29.75 16.22
C ILE A 159 16.30 -30.86 16.80
N VAL A 160 16.47 -32.08 16.31
CA VAL A 160 16.25 -33.34 17.01
C VAL A 160 17.22 -34.35 16.42
#